data_de0fd0338a7227167acddd5e54e4d2dc
#
_entry.id   de0fd0338a7227167acddd5e54e4d2dc
#
_cell.length_a   1.000
_cell.length_b   1.000
_cell.length_c   1.000
_cell.angle_alpha   90.00
_cell.angle_beta   90.00
_cell.angle_gamma   90.00
#
_symmetry.space_group_name_H-M   'P 1'
#
loop_
_entity.id
_entity.type
_entity.pdbx_description
1 polymer ?
#
loop_
_entity_poly.entity_id
_entity_poly.type
_entity_poly.pdbx_seq_one_letter_code
_entity_poly.pdbx_strand_id
1 'polypeptide(L)'
;MPKIIQNLQSRLLQEAKRQIKEVGYAKTTVRSVAAACGVGVGTVYNYYPSKEMLIAAFMLEDWQACLEQMQTGGGDALRRIYDALAAFIDKHQDLFTDEDAMKVFAGSVQNKHELLRAQIAQSVAPICQSASMENKAFLAEFIAESILRLTIERVPFEQIQAVIGLLIK
;
A
#
# COMPACT_ATOMS: atom_id res chain seq x y z
N MET A 1 34.14 12.77 -12.01
CA MET A 1 33.67 12.16 -10.75
C MET A 1 32.16 12.18 -10.73
N PRO A 2 31.47 11.04 -10.52
CA PRO A 2 30.02 11.07 -10.39
C PRO A 2 29.67 11.86 -9.14
N LYS A 3 28.83 12.89 -9.27
CA LYS A 3 28.24 13.60 -8.14
C LYS A 3 27.39 12.60 -7.36
N ILE A 4 27.82 12.27 -6.14
CA ILE A 4 26.94 11.57 -5.18
C ILE A 4 25.83 12.56 -4.84
N ILE A 5 24.67 12.42 -5.46
CA ILE A 5 23.49 13.21 -5.13
C ILE A 5 22.90 12.56 -3.88
N GLN A 6 23.14 13.22 -2.73
CA GLN A 6 22.53 12.79 -1.47
C GLN A 6 21.02 12.70 -1.65
N ASN A 7 20.43 11.58 -1.20
CA ASN A 7 18.99 11.28 -1.27
C ASN A 7 18.40 11.14 -2.70
N LEU A 8 19.21 10.78 -3.71
CA LEU A 8 18.71 10.63 -5.08
C LEU A 8 17.58 9.62 -5.15
N GLN A 9 17.69 8.49 -4.44
CA GLN A 9 16.65 7.46 -4.41
C GLN A 9 15.29 8.03 -3.97
N SER A 10 15.25 8.74 -2.85
CA SER A 10 14.03 9.38 -2.34
C SER A 10 13.48 10.42 -3.33
N ARG A 11 14.36 11.22 -3.96
CA ARG A 11 13.95 12.20 -4.97
C ARG A 11 13.29 11.55 -6.20
N LEU A 12 13.85 10.43 -6.66
CA LEU A 12 13.29 9.67 -7.78
C LEU A 12 11.88 9.12 -7.44
N LEU A 13 11.71 8.58 -6.23
CA LEU A 13 10.41 8.08 -5.76
C LEU A 13 9.39 9.20 -5.62
N GLN A 14 9.76 10.32 -5.01
CA GLN A 14 8.87 11.47 -4.86
C GLN A 14 8.45 12.06 -6.20
N GLU A 15 9.39 12.18 -7.14
CA GLU A 15 9.10 12.71 -8.48
C GLU A 15 8.19 11.76 -9.26
N ALA A 16 8.41 10.43 -9.18
CA ALA A 16 7.54 9.45 -9.80
C ALA A 16 6.11 9.53 -9.25
N LYS A 17 5.95 9.63 -7.93
CA LYS A 17 4.65 9.85 -7.26
C LYS A 17 3.96 11.11 -7.78
N ARG A 18 4.70 12.22 -7.84
CA ARG A 18 4.18 13.50 -8.34
C ARG A 18 3.67 13.39 -9.77
N GLN A 19 4.49 12.82 -10.67
CA GLN A 19 4.11 12.69 -12.08
C GLN A 19 2.89 11.78 -12.28
N ILE A 20 2.82 10.66 -11.56
CA ILE A 20 1.64 9.76 -11.63
C ILE A 20 0.37 10.52 -11.24
N LYS A 21 0.42 11.30 -10.17
CA LYS A 21 -0.73 12.10 -9.71
C LYS A 21 -1.12 13.21 -10.70
N GLU A 22 -0.14 13.85 -11.35
CA GLU A 22 -0.39 14.99 -12.23
C GLU A 22 -0.75 14.61 -13.66
N VAL A 23 -0.08 13.59 -14.21
CA VAL A 23 -0.22 13.23 -15.63
C VAL A 23 -0.64 11.78 -15.88
N GLY A 24 -0.79 10.98 -14.83
CA GLY A 24 -1.20 9.59 -14.88
C GLY A 24 -0.07 8.60 -15.15
N TYR A 25 -0.38 7.30 -14.97
CA TYR A 25 0.57 6.22 -15.15
C TYR A 25 1.14 6.17 -16.57
N ALA A 26 0.30 6.24 -17.60
CA ALA A 26 0.73 6.08 -19.00
C ALA A 26 1.77 7.14 -19.43
N LYS A 27 1.60 8.39 -18.99
CA LYS A 27 2.48 9.51 -19.36
C LYS A 27 3.73 9.63 -18.49
N THR A 28 3.76 8.98 -17.31
CA THR A 28 4.94 8.93 -16.45
C THR A 28 5.93 7.93 -17.02
N THR A 29 7.17 8.35 -17.21
CA THR A 29 8.26 7.52 -17.75
C THR A 29 9.53 7.65 -16.93
N VAL A 30 10.42 6.64 -16.98
CA VAL A 30 11.75 6.73 -16.35
C VAL A 30 12.53 7.93 -16.89
N ARG A 31 12.36 8.27 -18.19
CA ARG A 31 13.02 9.42 -18.82
C ARG A 31 12.49 10.75 -18.26
N SER A 32 11.17 10.90 -18.09
CA SER A 32 10.59 12.12 -17.53
C SER A 32 10.99 12.34 -16.06
N VAL A 33 11.04 11.27 -15.27
CA VAL A 33 11.50 11.30 -13.88
C VAL A 33 12.99 11.68 -13.82
N ALA A 34 13.85 11.07 -14.66
CA ALA A 34 15.27 11.40 -14.72
C ALA A 34 15.51 12.87 -15.06
N ALA A 35 14.80 13.38 -16.08
CA ALA A 35 14.92 14.78 -16.52
C ALA A 35 14.52 15.74 -15.38
N ALA A 36 13.41 15.49 -14.71
CA ALA A 36 12.94 16.32 -13.60
C ALA A 36 13.89 16.30 -12.39
N CYS A 37 14.55 15.16 -12.15
CA CYS A 37 15.56 15.05 -11.10
C CYS A 37 16.95 15.59 -11.50
N GLY A 38 17.14 15.99 -12.76
CA GLY A 38 18.43 16.49 -13.27
C GLY A 38 19.52 15.42 -13.37
N VAL A 39 19.12 14.16 -13.66
CA VAL A 39 20.04 13.02 -13.79
C VAL A 39 19.90 12.33 -15.15
N GLY A 40 20.92 11.57 -15.53
CA GLY A 40 20.85 10.73 -16.71
C GLY A 40 19.87 9.53 -16.51
N VAL A 41 19.21 9.12 -17.58
CA VAL A 41 18.29 7.97 -17.56
C VAL A 41 18.99 6.69 -17.08
N GLY A 42 20.25 6.47 -17.49
CA GLY A 42 21.06 5.35 -17.02
C GLY A 42 21.27 5.36 -15.51
N THR A 43 21.34 6.55 -14.89
CA THR A 43 21.44 6.66 -13.42
C THR A 43 20.16 6.13 -12.76
N VAL A 44 18.99 6.43 -13.31
CA VAL A 44 17.72 5.91 -12.76
C VAL A 44 17.65 4.40 -12.90
N TYR A 45 18.05 3.84 -14.06
CA TYR A 45 18.07 2.39 -14.28
C TYR A 45 19.01 1.63 -13.34
N ASN A 46 20.06 2.27 -12.82
CA ASN A 46 20.93 1.67 -11.80
C ASN A 46 20.21 1.47 -10.45
N TYR A 47 19.18 2.28 -10.15
CA TYR A 47 18.35 2.15 -8.94
C TYR A 47 17.11 1.31 -9.19
N TYR A 48 16.46 1.53 -10.33
CA TYR A 48 15.18 0.94 -10.68
C TYR A 48 15.22 0.45 -12.13
N PRO A 49 15.34 -0.86 -12.35
CA PRO A 49 15.49 -1.45 -13.70
C PRO A 49 14.32 -1.19 -14.66
N SER A 50 13.16 -0.80 -14.12
CA SER A 50 11.99 -0.45 -14.93
C SER A 50 11.11 0.58 -14.21
N LYS A 51 10.13 1.13 -14.95
CA LYS A 51 9.10 2.02 -14.40
C LYS A 51 8.29 1.32 -13.31
N GLU A 52 7.96 0.06 -13.54
CA GLU A 52 7.18 -0.77 -12.63
C GLU A 52 7.92 -0.99 -11.30
N MET A 53 9.25 -1.22 -11.37
CA MET A 53 10.08 -1.34 -10.17
C MET A 53 10.19 -0.03 -9.40
N LEU A 54 10.26 1.10 -10.09
CA LEU A 54 10.24 2.44 -9.47
C LEU A 54 8.91 2.67 -8.74
N ILE A 55 7.79 2.33 -9.38
CA ILE A 55 6.46 2.44 -8.78
C ILE A 55 6.28 1.48 -7.61
N ALA A 56 6.68 0.22 -7.78
CA ALA A 56 6.62 -0.77 -6.71
C ALA A 56 7.41 -0.34 -5.47
N ALA A 57 8.57 0.32 -5.66
CA ALA A 57 9.40 0.79 -4.56
C ALA A 57 8.70 1.86 -3.72
N PHE A 58 8.08 2.87 -4.32
CA PHE A 58 7.37 3.87 -3.52
C PHE A 58 6.06 3.35 -2.92
N MET A 59 5.38 2.43 -3.60
CA MET A 59 4.20 1.78 -3.02
C MET A 59 4.59 0.94 -1.80
N LEU A 60 5.76 0.29 -1.83
CA LEU A 60 6.27 -0.45 -0.68
C LEU A 60 6.58 0.46 0.51
N GLU A 61 7.23 1.61 0.28
CA GLU A 61 7.46 2.60 1.34
C GLU A 61 6.15 3.07 1.97
N ASP A 62 5.15 3.39 1.14
CA ASP A 62 3.86 3.86 1.61
C ASP A 62 3.09 2.74 2.35
N TRP A 63 3.26 1.48 1.91
CA TRP A 63 2.69 0.34 2.60
C TRP A 63 3.33 0.10 3.97
N GLN A 64 4.65 0.23 4.08
CA GLN A 64 5.33 0.14 5.38
C GLN A 64 4.83 1.21 6.35
N ALA A 65 4.66 2.45 5.89
CA ALA A 65 4.07 3.51 6.70
C ALA A 65 2.61 3.20 7.10
N CYS A 66 1.83 2.58 6.21
CA CYS A 66 0.47 2.12 6.50
C CYS A 66 0.46 1.07 7.63
N LEU A 67 1.36 0.07 7.57
CA LEU A 67 1.50 -0.95 8.61
C LEU A 67 1.90 -0.35 9.96
N GLU A 68 2.82 0.61 9.97
CA GLU A 68 3.19 1.33 11.18
C GLU A 68 1.99 2.06 11.80
N GLN A 69 1.17 2.71 10.98
CA GLN A 69 -0.06 3.38 11.44
C GLN A 69 -1.08 2.39 12.01
N MET A 70 -1.19 1.19 11.46
CA MET A 70 -2.07 0.15 12.01
C MET A 70 -1.64 -0.29 13.42
N GLN A 71 -0.33 -0.32 13.68
CA GLN A 71 0.25 -0.85 14.91
C GLN A 71 0.45 0.21 16.00
N THR A 72 0.66 1.48 15.61
CA THR A 72 0.99 2.57 16.52
C THR A 72 -0.22 3.49 16.76
N GLY A 73 -0.39 3.93 18.01
CA GLY A 73 -1.43 4.88 18.39
C GLY A 73 -2.40 4.33 19.44
N GLY A 74 -3.20 5.22 20.02
CA GLY A 74 -4.26 4.91 20.99
C GLY A 74 -5.62 4.71 20.33
N GLY A 75 -6.64 4.36 21.13
CA GLY A 75 -8.01 4.22 20.70
C GLY A 75 -8.37 2.87 20.08
N ASP A 76 -9.42 2.85 19.28
CA ASP A 76 -9.95 1.63 18.63
C ASP A 76 -8.98 1.10 17.57
N ALA A 77 -8.44 -0.09 17.81
CA ALA A 77 -7.47 -0.73 16.94
C ALA A 77 -8.07 -1.09 15.56
N LEU A 78 -9.34 -1.51 15.52
CA LEU A 78 -10.03 -1.82 14.28
C LEU A 78 -10.21 -0.56 13.42
N ARG A 79 -10.56 0.56 14.07
CA ARG A 79 -10.68 1.86 13.41
C ARG A 79 -9.35 2.31 12.82
N ARG A 80 -8.25 2.19 13.55
CA ARG A 80 -6.92 2.54 13.05
C ARG A 80 -6.54 1.73 11.81
N ILE A 81 -6.81 0.42 11.82
CA ILE A 81 -6.52 -0.45 10.66
C ILE A 81 -7.33 0.02 9.46
N TYR A 82 -8.62 0.27 9.64
CA TYR A 82 -9.48 0.78 8.57
C TYR A 82 -8.99 2.13 8.01
N ASP A 83 -8.72 3.10 8.87
CA ASP A 83 -8.30 4.44 8.47
C ASP A 83 -6.95 4.41 7.74
N ALA A 84 -6.00 3.58 8.20
CA ALA A 84 -4.70 3.39 7.54
C ALA A 84 -4.86 2.78 6.13
N LEU A 85 -5.70 1.75 5.99
CA LEU A 85 -6.02 1.13 4.70
C LEU A 85 -6.71 2.11 3.76
N ALA A 86 -7.71 2.84 4.24
CA ALA A 86 -8.44 3.83 3.47
C ALA A 86 -7.50 4.93 2.95
N ALA A 87 -6.62 5.45 3.81
CA ALA A 87 -5.63 6.44 3.42
C ALA A 87 -4.63 5.91 2.37
N PHE A 88 -4.19 4.66 2.50
CA PHE A 88 -3.33 4.02 1.51
C PHE A 88 -4.02 3.85 0.15
N ILE A 89 -5.28 3.38 0.14
CA ILE A 89 -6.08 3.20 -1.07
C ILE A 89 -6.33 4.55 -1.74
N ASP A 90 -6.70 5.59 -0.98
CA ASP A 90 -6.91 6.94 -1.50
C ASP A 90 -5.64 7.53 -2.13
N LYS A 91 -4.51 7.34 -1.46
CA LYS A 91 -3.21 7.83 -1.94
C LYS A 91 -2.81 7.25 -3.29
N HIS A 92 -3.20 6.00 -3.57
CA HIS A 92 -2.83 5.26 -4.78
C HIS A 92 -4.00 5.04 -5.75
N GLN A 93 -5.13 5.75 -5.56
CA GLN A 93 -6.33 5.59 -6.36
C GLN A 93 -6.04 5.68 -7.86
N ASP A 94 -5.18 6.62 -8.28
CA ASP A 94 -4.84 6.82 -9.69
C ASP A 94 -4.17 5.59 -10.32
N LEU A 95 -3.40 4.81 -9.55
CA LEU A 95 -2.80 3.55 -10.00
C LEU A 95 -3.81 2.39 -10.02
N PHE A 96 -4.73 2.36 -9.06
CA PHE A 96 -5.73 1.30 -8.96
C PHE A 96 -6.88 1.44 -9.96
N THR A 97 -7.06 2.63 -10.53
CA THR A 97 -8.08 2.90 -11.57
C THR A 97 -7.52 2.93 -12.99
N ASP A 98 -6.19 2.96 -13.16
CA ASP A 98 -5.53 2.95 -14.47
C ASP A 98 -5.43 1.51 -14.99
N GLU A 99 -6.06 1.23 -16.14
CA GLU A 99 -6.11 -0.11 -16.72
C GLU A 99 -4.72 -0.66 -17.11
N ASP A 100 -3.82 0.19 -17.57
CA ASP A 100 -2.48 -0.24 -17.97
C ASP A 100 -1.62 -0.53 -16.75
N ALA A 101 -1.72 0.29 -15.70
CA ALA A 101 -1.10 0.00 -14.42
C ALA A 101 -1.61 -1.33 -13.85
N MET A 102 -2.93 -1.54 -13.86
CA MET A 102 -3.54 -2.77 -13.36
C MET A 102 -3.11 -4.01 -14.12
N LYS A 103 -3.01 -3.96 -15.46
CA LYS A 103 -2.51 -5.09 -16.28
C LYS A 103 -1.07 -5.47 -15.93
N VAL A 104 -0.20 -4.48 -15.76
CA VAL A 104 1.21 -4.70 -15.39
C VAL A 104 1.35 -5.28 -13.99
N PHE A 105 0.56 -4.78 -13.04
CA PHE A 105 0.62 -5.25 -11.65
C PHE A 105 -0.13 -6.56 -11.43
N ALA A 106 -1.14 -6.91 -12.25
CA ALA A 106 -1.94 -8.13 -12.11
C ALA A 106 -1.09 -9.41 -12.11
N GLY A 107 -0.07 -9.50 -12.95
CA GLY A 107 0.82 -10.67 -13.01
C GLY A 107 1.70 -10.87 -11.77
N SER A 108 1.90 -9.82 -10.95
CA SER A 108 2.65 -9.87 -9.71
C SER A 108 1.76 -9.80 -8.45
N VAL A 109 0.45 -9.66 -8.62
CA VAL A 109 -0.51 -9.36 -7.53
C VAL A 109 -0.82 -10.58 -6.68
N GLN A 110 -0.89 -11.79 -7.24
CA GLN A 110 -1.37 -12.95 -6.51
C GLN A 110 -0.52 -13.28 -5.27
N ASN A 111 0.79 -13.35 -5.41
CA ASN A 111 1.70 -13.59 -4.29
C ASN A 111 1.81 -12.38 -3.35
N LYS A 112 1.66 -11.15 -3.90
CA LYS A 112 1.70 -9.92 -3.10
C LYS A 112 0.42 -9.73 -2.30
N HIS A 113 -0.74 -10.11 -2.83
CA HIS A 113 -2.00 -10.02 -2.13
C HIS A 113 -2.04 -10.90 -0.88
N GLU A 114 -1.50 -12.13 -0.98
CA GLU A 114 -1.34 -13.01 0.17
C GLU A 114 -0.43 -12.40 1.24
N LEU A 115 0.71 -11.81 0.81
CA LEU A 115 1.63 -11.15 1.73
C LEU A 115 0.98 -9.96 2.45
N LEU A 116 0.30 -9.08 1.70
CA LEU A 116 -0.40 -7.92 2.27
C LEU A 116 -1.46 -8.36 3.28
N ARG A 117 -2.25 -9.37 2.94
CA ARG A 117 -3.27 -9.95 3.81
C ARG A 117 -2.68 -10.52 5.09
N ALA A 118 -1.58 -11.27 4.98
CA ALA A 118 -0.89 -11.82 6.16
C ALA A 118 -0.36 -10.70 7.08
N GLN A 119 0.16 -9.61 6.53
CA GLN A 119 0.61 -8.46 7.30
C GLN A 119 -0.55 -7.72 8.00
N ILE A 120 -1.69 -7.57 7.33
CA ILE A 120 -2.89 -7.04 7.97
C ILE A 120 -3.38 -7.97 9.08
N ALA A 121 -3.38 -9.29 8.86
CA ALA A 121 -3.76 -10.28 9.86
C ALA A 121 -2.90 -10.21 11.13
N GLN A 122 -1.60 -9.92 11.01
CA GLN A 122 -0.72 -9.66 12.14
C GLN A 122 -1.17 -8.43 12.95
N SER A 123 -1.63 -7.37 12.28
CA SER A 123 -2.15 -6.16 12.94
C SER A 123 -3.53 -6.39 13.59
N VAL A 124 -4.32 -7.33 13.05
CA VAL A 124 -5.64 -7.74 13.56
C VAL A 124 -5.53 -8.74 14.71
N ALA A 125 -4.50 -9.58 14.75
CA ALA A 125 -4.37 -10.68 15.71
C ALA A 125 -4.53 -10.25 17.19
N PRO A 126 -4.02 -9.10 17.66
CA PRO A 126 -4.25 -8.64 19.04
C PRO A 126 -5.73 -8.42 19.37
N ILE A 127 -6.53 -7.97 18.38
CA ILE A 127 -7.97 -7.72 18.55
C ILE A 127 -8.73 -9.04 18.78
N CYS A 128 -8.25 -10.13 18.17
CA CYS A 128 -8.87 -11.45 18.25
C CYS A 128 -8.56 -12.21 19.54
N GLN A 129 -7.68 -11.72 20.42
CA GLN A 129 -7.26 -12.44 21.62
C GLN A 129 -8.41 -12.69 22.62
N SER A 130 -9.35 -11.74 22.70
CA SER A 130 -10.53 -11.85 23.58
C SER A 130 -11.71 -12.62 22.97
N ALA A 131 -11.64 -12.96 21.68
CA ALA A 131 -12.72 -13.68 21.03
C ALA A 131 -12.95 -15.07 21.64
N SER A 132 -14.20 -15.49 21.70
CA SER A 132 -14.59 -16.82 22.19
C SER A 132 -14.25 -17.96 21.19
N MET A 133 -13.94 -17.63 19.95
CA MET A 133 -13.57 -18.58 18.90
C MET A 133 -12.21 -19.24 19.20
N GLU A 134 -12.13 -20.57 19.10
CA GLU A 134 -10.89 -21.32 19.36
C GLU A 134 -9.78 -21.00 18.32
N ASN A 135 -10.12 -20.93 17.04
CA ASN A 135 -9.15 -20.66 15.99
C ASN A 135 -8.99 -19.14 15.74
N LYS A 136 -8.25 -18.50 16.63
CA LYS A 136 -7.98 -17.04 16.57
C LYS A 136 -7.14 -16.63 15.35
N ALA A 137 -6.27 -17.51 14.86
CA ALA A 137 -5.49 -17.24 13.66
C ALA A 137 -6.39 -17.16 12.42
N PHE A 138 -7.29 -18.11 12.23
CA PHE A 138 -8.28 -18.07 11.17
C PHE A 138 -9.17 -16.83 11.26
N LEU A 139 -9.61 -16.46 12.47
CA LEU A 139 -10.41 -15.26 12.69
C LEU A 139 -9.64 -13.99 12.27
N ALA A 140 -8.36 -13.89 12.60
CA ALA A 140 -7.53 -12.75 12.21
C ALA A 140 -7.37 -12.67 10.68
N GLU A 141 -7.15 -13.79 10.00
CA GLU A 141 -7.09 -13.85 8.54
C GLU A 141 -8.41 -13.47 7.88
N PHE A 142 -9.53 -13.99 8.41
CA PHE A 142 -10.87 -13.66 7.91
C PHE A 142 -11.19 -12.18 8.06
N ILE A 143 -10.88 -11.58 9.21
CA ILE A 143 -11.07 -10.15 9.44
C ILE A 143 -10.15 -9.33 8.54
N ALA A 144 -8.89 -9.73 8.36
CA ALA A 144 -7.94 -9.05 7.47
C ALA A 144 -8.42 -9.02 6.02
N GLU A 145 -8.91 -10.14 5.50
CA GLU A 145 -9.49 -10.22 4.16
C GLU A 145 -10.74 -9.35 4.05
N SER A 146 -11.64 -9.45 5.03
CA SER A 146 -12.89 -8.71 5.04
C SER A 146 -12.67 -7.20 5.11
N ILE A 147 -11.81 -6.72 6.03
CA ILE A 147 -11.55 -5.29 6.18
C ILE A 147 -10.86 -4.71 4.96
N LEU A 148 -9.90 -5.41 4.37
CA LEU A 148 -9.23 -4.99 3.14
C LEU A 148 -10.23 -4.82 2.01
N ARG A 149 -11.03 -5.87 1.74
CA ARG A 149 -12.02 -5.85 0.67
C ARG A 149 -13.08 -4.77 0.86
N LEU A 150 -13.67 -4.70 2.06
CA LEU A 150 -14.73 -3.74 2.36
C LEU A 150 -14.21 -2.29 2.33
N THR A 151 -12.93 -2.06 2.68
CA THR A 151 -12.31 -0.73 2.55
C THR A 151 -12.11 -0.37 1.07
N ILE A 152 -11.69 -1.31 0.21
CA ILE A 152 -11.61 -1.09 -1.24
C ILE A 152 -12.98 -0.76 -1.82
N GLU A 153 -14.03 -1.43 -1.37
CA GLU A 153 -15.42 -1.20 -1.79
C GLU A 153 -16.05 0.05 -1.15
N ARG A 154 -15.28 0.81 -0.36
CA ARG A 154 -15.74 2.06 0.30
C ARG A 154 -16.90 1.86 1.28
N VAL A 155 -17.00 0.68 1.88
CA VAL A 155 -18.01 0.43 2.93
C VAL A 155 -17.69 1.27 4.17
N PRO A 156 -18.65 2.01 4.75
CA PRO A 156 -18.42 2.81 5.95
C PRO A 156 -17.94 1.98 7.13
N PHE A 157 -17.00 2.52 7.90
CA PHE A 157 -16.40 1.83 9.06
C PHE A 157 -17.45 1.30 10.05
N GLU A 158 -18.50 2.06 10.32
CA GLU A 158 -19.56 1.72 11.28
C GLU A 158 -20.25 0.40 10.91
N GLN A 159 -20.43 0.14 9.61
CA GLN A 159 -20.99 -1.12 9.12
C GLN A 159 -20.03 -2.29 9.31
N ILE A 160 -18.74 -2.06 9.02
CA ILE A 160 -17.67 -3.04 9.22
C ILE A 160 -17.54 -3.38 10.70
N GLN A 161 -17.49 -2.37 11.56
CA GLN A 161 -17.38 -2.52 13.01
C GLN A 161 -18.56 -3.29 13.59
N ALA A 162 -19.78 -3.03 13.11
CA ALA A 162 -20.98 -3.74 13.58
C ALA A 162 -20.87 -5.25 13.37
N VAL A 163 -20.36 -5.70 12.20
CA VAL A 163 -20.20 -7.12 11.88
C VAL A 163 -19.01 -7.73 12.60
N ILE A 164 -17.83 -7.11 12.52
CA ILE A 164 -16.61 -7.64 13.14
C ILE A 164 -16.76 -7.65 14.66
N GLY A 165 -17.40 -6.64 15.26
CA GLY A 165 -17.66 -6.59 16.68
C GLY A 165 -18.50 -7.75 17.23
N LEU A 166 -19.28 -8.45 16.40
CA LEU A 166 -19.97 -9.68 16.78
C LEU A 166 -19.04 -10.90 16.80
N LEU A 167 -17.98 -10.89 15.99
CA LEU A 167 -17.04 -12.00 15.84
C LEU A 167 -15.95 -12.01 16.94
N ILE A 168 -15.65 -10.84 17.50
CA ILE A 168 -14.57 -10.66 18.48
C ILE A 168 -15.08 -10.60 19.95
N LYS A 169 -16.39 -10.78 20.15
CA LYS A 169 -16.99 -10.98 21.48
C LYS A 169 -16.88 -12.44 21.88
#